data_613f061f55b2b7b1a891ca1ef73d6d00
#
_entry.id   613f061f55b2b7b1a891ca1ef73d6d00
#
_cell.length_a   1.000
_cell.length_b   1.000
_cell.length_c   1.000
_cell.angle_alpha   90.00
_cell.angle_beta   90.00
_cell.angle_gamma   90.00
#
_symmetry.space_group_name_H-M   'P 1'
#
loop_
_entity.id
_entity.type
_entity.pdbx_description
1 polymer ?
#
loop_
_entity_poly.entity_id
_entity_poly.type
_entity_poly.pdbx_seq_one_letter_code
_entity_poly.pdbx_strand_id
1 'polypeptide(L)'
;MDKKYSLQHSIFLACSFVLLIWFIKLFEAAFGVSFSHMGVYPQTASGFFGILTAPLIHGSFNHTLANTLPVLLLGSMLFYGYPRSRWWVLSAIWILSGLGVWLFARSSYHIGASGLTHGLFFYLFIAGIIRRDPRSSALLMIAFFMYGTMFWTIFPQAPDISFEYHLFGALSGAGCAIRCSHWDPLPVEKKYSWEIETAENELDEEDPVIGDQWKTAVNEHPEFETAAGQYKKVF
;
A
#
# COMPACT_ATOMS: atom_id res chain seq x y z
N MET A 1 -12.59 -13.66 12.85
CA MET A 1 -11.65 -13.09 11.87
C MET A 1 -10.86 -14.22 11.26
N ASP A 2 -10.94 -14.42 9.97
CA ASP A 2 -10.28 -15.52 9.27
C ASP A 2 -8.76 -15.40 9.48
N LYS A 3 -8.07 -16.45 9.95
CA LYS A 3 -6.61 -16.43 10.23
C LYS A 3 -5.79 -15.91 9.05
N LYS A 4 -6.30 -16.08 7.83
CA LYS A 4 -5.69 -15.65 6.56
C LYS A 4 -5.54 -14.12 6.44
N TYR A 5 -6.27 -13.33 7.22
CA TYR A 5 -6.27 -11.85 7.17
C TYR A 5 -5.74 -11.22 8.46
N SER A 6 -5.04 -12.01 9.29
CA SER A 6 -4.48 -11.52 10.54
C SER A 6 -3.20 -10.72 10.31
N LEU A 7 -2.92 -9.76 11.20
CA LEU A 7 -1.66 -9.01 11.20
C LEU A 7 -0.45 -9.94 11.32
N GLN A 8 -0.54 -10.99 12.15
CA GLN A 8 0.51 -11.98 12.33
C GLN A 8 0.86 -12.70 11.02
N HIS A 9 -0.14 -13.10 10.24
CA HIS A 9 0.07 -13.73 8.93
C HIS A 9 0.73 -12.77 7.94
N SER A 10 0.33 -11.49 7.96
CA SER A 10 0.91 -10.45 7.10
C SER A 10 2.39 -10.19 7.42
N ILE A 11 2.73 -10.11 8.70
CA ILE A 11 4.12 -9.99 9.17
C ILE A 11 4.92 -11.25 8.78
N PHE A 12 4.35 -12.45 8.96
CA PHE A 12 5.01 -13.70 8.57
C PHE A 12 5.39 -13.74 7.09
N LEU A 13 4.49 -13.31 6.20
CA LEU A 13 4.77 -13.25 4.76
C LEU A 13 5.89 -12.25 4.43
N ALA A 14 5.84 -11.06 5.02
CA ALA A 14 6.88 -10.05 4.81
C ALA A 14 8.24 -10.50 5.38
N CYS A 15 8.25 -11.12 6.58
CA CYS A 15 9.45 -11.73 7.17
C CYS A 15 10.03 -12.84 6.27
N SER A 16 9.19 -13.69 5.70
CA SER A 16 9.64 -14.77 4.80
C SER A 16 10.38 -14.21 3.59
N PHE A 17 9.91 -13.11 3.02
CA PHE A 17 10.60 -12.44 1.91
C PHE A 17 11.92 -11.80 2.37
N VAL A 18 11.94 -11.13 3.53
CA VAL A 18 13.17 -10.58 4.12
C VAL A 18 14.19 -11.70 4.37
N LEU A 19 13.77 -12.82 4.94
CA LEU A 19 14.64 -13.97 5.17
C LEU A 19 15.23 -14.51 3.86
N LEU A 20 14.43 -14.55 2.78
CA LEU A 20 14.90 -14.99 1.47
C LEU A 20 16.01 -14.08 0.91
N ILE A 21 15.84 -12.76 0.96
CA ILE A 21 16.88 -11.83 0.47
C ILE A 21 18.15 -11.91 1.32
N TRP A 22 18.03 -12.06 2.64
CA TRP A 22 19.16 -12.28 3.51
C TRP A 22 19.86 -13.62 3.26
N PHE A 23 19.09 -14.69 3.04
CA PHE A 23 19.64 -15.99 2.68
C PHE A 23 20.49 -15.92 1.42
N ILE A 24 19.98 -15.26 0.36
CA ILE A 24 20.71 -15.07 -0.90
C ILE A 24 22.00 -14.26 -0.65
N LYS A 25 21.92 -13.17 0.12
CA LYS A 25 23.09 -12.33 0.41
C LYS A 25 24.15 -13.05 1.23
N LEU A 26 23.75 -13.82 2.23
CA LEU A 26 24.65 -14.64 3.03
C LEU A 26 25.27 -15.77 2.20
N PHE A 27 24.50 -16.38 1.29
CA PHE A 27 25.04 -17.36 0.36
C PHE A 27 26.11 -16.76 -0.56
N GLU A 28 25.86 -15.60 -1.16
CA GLU A 28 26.89 -14.87 -1.95
C GLU A 28 28.17 -14.66 -1.15
N ALA A 29 28.04 -14.20 0.09
CA ALA A 29 29.18 -13.93 0.95
C ALA A 29 29.93 -15.20 1.37
N ALA A 30 29.23 -16.27 1.69
CA ALA A 30 29.83 -17.54 2.14
C ALA A 30 30.60 -18.26 1.02
N PHE A 31 30.14 -18.16 -0.22
CA PHE A 31 30.74 -18.83 -1.37
C PHE A 31 31.60 -17.90 -2.26
N GLY A 32 31.74 -16.62 -1.91
CA GLY A 32 32.52 -15.65 -2.68
C GLY A 32 31.99 -15.41 -4.10
N VAL A 33 30.68 -15.59 -4.30
CA VAL A 33 30.00 -15.39 -5.59
C VAL A 33 29.19 -14.12 -5.59
N SER A 34 28.87 -13.58 -6.79
CA SER A 34 27.99 -12.43 -6.94
C SER A 34 26.93 -12.75 -7.99
N PHE A 35 25.67 -12.52 -7.62
CA PHE A 35 24.52 -12.65 -8.53
C PHE A 35 24.12 -11.33 -9.19
N SER A 36 24.89 -10.25 -9.04
CA SER A 36 24.56 -8.94 -9.61
C SER A 36 24.28 -8.98 -11.12
N HIS A 37 24.95 -9.88 -11.84
CA HIS A 37 24.75 -10.10 -13.29
C HIS A 37 23.36 -10.70 -13.64
N MET A 38 22.63 -11.20 -12.66
CA MET A 38 21.23 -11.66 -12.80
C MET A 38 20.22 -10.53 -12.51
N GLY A 39 20.66 -9.29 -12.34
CA GLY A 39 19.83 -8.10 -12.27
C GLY A 39 19.21 -7.73 -13.61
N VAL A 40 18.30 -6.75 -13.61
CA VAL A 40 17.77 -6.18 -14.85
C VAL A 40 18.87 -5.39 -15.54
N TYR A 41 19.19 -5.79 -16.78
CA TYR A 41 20.05 -5.00 -17.67
C TYR A 41 19.22 -4.55 -18.88
N PRO A 42 19.11 -3.23 -19.14
CA PRO A 42 18.21 -2.70 -20.14
C PRO A 42 18.45 -3.27 -21.54
N GLN A 43 17.34 -3.57 -22.24
CA GLN A 43 17.29 -3.97 -23.65
C GLN A 43 18.12 -5.21 -24.01
N THR A 44 18.45 -6.07 -23.04
CA THR A 44 19.13 -7.35 -23.29
C THR A 44 18.26 -8.53 -22.90
N ALA A 45 18.41 -9.67 -23.59
CA ALA A 45 17.66 -10.88 -23.30
C ALA A 45 17.94 -11.41 -21.87
N SER A 46 19.21 -11.40 -21.44
CA SER A 46 19.58 -11.81 -20.08
C SER A 46 18.98 -10.88 -19.03
N GLY A 47 19.01 -9.56 -19.26
CA GLY A 47 18.42 -8.57 -18.36
C GLY A 47 16.89 -8.65 -18.29
N PHE A 48 16.21 -9.17 -19.29
CA PHE A 48 14.78 -9.44 -19.24
C PHE A 48 14.43 -10.49 -18.17
N PHE A 49 15.20 -11.56 -18.09
CA PHE A 49 15.06 -12.54 -17.00
C PHE A 49 15.38 -11.94 -15.62
N GLY A 50 16.22 -10.91 -15.58
CA GLY A 50 16.52 -10.13 -14.39
C GLY A 50 15.29 -9.47 -13.75
N ILE A 51 14.20 -9.25 -14.49
CA ILE A 51 12.94 -8.73 -13.95
C ILE A 51 12.45 -9.60 -12.78
N LEU A 52 12.63 -10.93 -12.86
CA LEU A 52 12.19 -11.86 -11.82
C LEU A 52 13.17 -11.94 -10.64
N THR A 53 14.46 -11.77 -10.89
CA THR A 53 15.52 -12.03 -9.89
C THR A 53 16.03 -10.76 -9.21
N ALA A 54 16.00 -9.61 -9.88
CA ALA A 54 16.56 -8.37 -9.38
C ALA A 54 16.10 -7.95 -7.98
N PRO A 55 14.80 -8.07 -7.60
CA PRO A 55 14.35 -7.70 -6.26
C PRO A 55 14.92 -8.60 -5.13
N LEU A 56 15.47 -9.75 -5.48
CA LEU A 56 16.07 -10.69 -4.53
C LEU A 56 17.57 -10.44 -4.31
N ILE A 57 18.24 -9.76 -5.24
CA ILE A 57 19.69 -9.60 -5.28
C ILE A 57 20.10 -8.23 -4.74
N HIS A 58 21.13 -8.17 -3.90
CA HIS A 58 21.59 -6.94 -3.29
C HIS A 58 23.13 -6.84 -3.38
N GLY A 59 23.63 -5.67 -3.79
CA GLY A 59 25.06 -5.44 -4.03
C GLY A 59 25.93 -5.49 -2.78
N SER A 60 25.36 -5.16 -1.61
CA SER A 60 26.11 -5.13 -0.35
C SER A 60 25.20 -5.45 0.84
N PHE A 61 25.81 -5.76 2.00
CA PHE A 61 25.08 -5.92 3.27
C PHE A 61 24.31 -4.64 3.65
N ASN A 62 24.92 -3.47 3.46
CA ASN A 62 24.25 -2.19 3.73
C ASN A 62 23.03 -2.00 2.83
N HIS A 63 23.11 -2.39 1.54
CA HIS A 63 21.98 -2.35 0.62
C HIS A 63 20.86 -3.30 1.04
N THR A 64 21.20 -4.53 1.47
CA THR A 64 20.23 -5.50 2.02
C THR A 64 19.57 -4.94 3.29
N LEU A 65 20.33 -4.38 4.20
CA LEU A 65 19.83 -3.82 5.44
C LEU A 65 18.88 -2.62 5.18
N ALA A 66 19.25 -1.74 4.27
CA ALA A 66 18.44 -0.58 3.89
C ALA A 66 17.07 -0.98 3.31
N ASN A 67 16.96 -2.14 2.64
CA ASN A 67 15.71 -2.67 2.14
C ASN A 67 14.92 -3.50 3.17
N THR A 68 15.56 -3.99 4.23
CA THR A 68 14.96 -4.91 5.20
C THR A 68 13.72 -4.30 5.87
N LEU A 69 13.85 -3.15 6.47
CA LEU A 69 12.75 -2.52 7.21
C LEU A 69 11.63 -2.01 6.28
N PRO A 70 11.92 -1.36 5.15
CA PRO A 70 10.88 -1.01 4.16
C PRO A 70 10.10 -2.23 3.65
N VAL A 71 10.76 -3.31 3.28
CA VAL A 71 10.10 -4.55 2.83
C VAL A 71 9.20 -5.12 3.94
N LEU A 72 9.72 -5.19 5.17
CA LEU A 72 8.99 -5.73 6.30
C LEU A 72 7.74 -4.91 6.60
N LEU A 73 7.87 -3.60 6.75
CA LEU A 73 6.76 -2.74 7.14
C LEU A 73 5.77 -2.53 6.01
N LEU A 74 6.21 -2.05 4.84
CA LEU A 74 5.30 -1.78 3.72
C LEU A 74 4.66 -3.05 3.17
N GLY A 75 5.40 -4.18 3.15
CA GLY A 75 4.86 -5.48 2.80
C GLY A 75 3.79 -5.95 3.78
N SER A 76 4.05 -5.87 5.10
CA SER A 76 3.06 -6.22 6.12
C SER A 76 1.81 -5.35 6.01
N MET A 77 1.97 -4.06 5.74
CA MET A 77 0.87 -3.11 5.57
C MET A 77 0.02 -3.44 4.34
N LEU A 78 0.64 -3.81 3.21
CA LEU A 78 -0.09 -4.28 2.03
C LEU A 78 -0.88 -5.55 2.36
N PHE A 79 -0.23 -6.57 2.93
CA PHE A 79 -0.87 -7.86 3.22
C PHE A 79 -2.00 -7.75 4.24
N TYR A 80 -1.90 -6.84 5.20
CA TYR A 80 -2.91 -6.59 6.22
C TYR A 80 -4.06 -5.71 5.71
N GLY A 81 -3.72 -4.61 5.04
CA GLY A 81 -4.68 -3.58 4.66
C GLY A 81 -5.52 -3.95 3.43
N TYR A 82 -4.94 -4.73 2.52
CA TYR A 82 -5.50 -4.98 1.19
C TYR A 82 -5.59 -6.48 0.87
N PRO A 83 -6.40 -7.24 1.60
CA PRO A 83 -6.40 -8.70 1.57
C PRO A 83 -6.82 -9.32 0.25
N ARG A 84 -7.62 -8.64 -0.58
CA ARG A 84 -8.06 -9.15 -1.90
C ARG A 84 -7.08 -8.78 -3.00
N SER A 85 -6.58 -7.55 -3.01
CA SER A 85 -5.72 -7.02 -4.08
C SER A 85 -4.23 -7.32 -3.88
N ARG A 86 -3.78 -7.63 -2.66
CA ARG A 86 -2.37 -7.73 -2.25
C ARG A 86 -1.45 -8.51 -3.18
N TRP A 87 -1.88 -9.71 -3.62
CA TRP A 87 -1.05 -10.54 -4.48
C TRP A 87 -0.94 -9.97 -5.89
N TRP A 88 -2.05 -9.45 -6.41
CA TRP A 88 -2.06 -8.76 -7.68
C TRP A 88 -1.17 -7.51 -7.66
N VAL A 89 -1.33 -6.67 -6.64
CA VAL A 89 -0.54 -5.45 -6.45
C VAL A 89 0.94 -5.77 -6.33
N LEU A 90 1.32 -6.73 -5.48
CA LEU A 90 2.70 -7.15 -5.31
C LEU A 90 3.31 -7.63 -6.63
N SER A 91 2.62 -8.52 -7.36
CA SER A 91 3.10 -9.07 -8.63
C SER A 91 3.17 -8.00 -9.72
N ALA A 92 2.17 -7.12 -9.81
CA ALA A 92 2.15 -6.05 -10.78
C ALA A 92 3.30 -5.05 -10.54
N ILE A 93 3.54 -4.62 -9.30
CA ILE A 93 4.66 -3.74 -8.96
C ILE A 93 5.99 -4.42 -9.31
N TRP A 94 6.16 -5.69 -8.94
CA TRP A 94 7.37 -6.45 -9.24
C TRP A 94 7.69 -6.46 -10.73
N ILE A 95 6.72 -6.88 -11.54
CA ILE A 95 6.90 -7.06 -12.99
C ILE A 95 7.00 -5.71 -13.70
N LEU A 96 6.11 -4.77 -13.41
CA LEU A 96 6.05 -3.49 -14.12
C LEU A 96 7.24 -2.58 -13.78
N SER A 97 7.73 -2.59 -12.52
CA SER A 97 8.94 -1.84 -12.18
C SER A 97 10.16 -2.38 -12.93
N GLY A 98 10.33 -3.71 -12.96
CA GLY A 98 11.42 -4.36 -13.69
C GLY A 98 11.30 -4.15 -15.20
N LEU A 99 10.08 -4.22 -15.76
CA LEU A 99 9.84 -3.97 -17.18
C LEU A 99 10.14 -2.51 -17.56
N GLY A 100 9.74 -1.55 -16.73
CA GLY A 100 10.05 -0.13 -16.93
C GLY A 100 11.58 0.10 -16.95
N VAL A 101 12.30 -0.49 -16.01
CA VAL A 101 13.76 -0.46 -15.97
C VAL A 101 14.35 -1.10 -17.24
N TRP A 102 13.86 -2.28 -17.63
CA TRP A 102 14.36 -2.97 -18.82
C TRP A 102 14.18 -2.15 -20.10
N LEU A 103 13.08 -1.41 -20.22
CA LEU A 103 12.76 -0.60 -21.41
C LEU A 103 13.52 0.73 -21.47
N PHE A 104 13.71 1.41 -20.31
CA PHE A 104 14.02 2.84 -20.30
C PHE A 104 15.21 3.24 -19.41
N ALA A 105 15.75 2.34 -18.59
CA ALA A 105 16.83 2.69 -17.70
C ALA A 105 18.19 2.82 -18.43
N ARG A 106 19.17 3.43 -17.76
CA ARG A 106 20.56 3.50 -18.21
C ARG A 106 21.21 2.11 -18.26
N SER A 107 22.22 1.94 -19.10
CA SER A 107 22.98 0.69 -19.28
C SER A 107 23.80 0.32 -18.05
N SER A 108 23.16 -0.35 -17.09
CA SER A 108 23.71 -0.81 -15.83
C SER A 108 22.90 -2.01 -15.33
N TYR A 109 23.46 -2.82 -14.43
CA TYR A 109 22.69 -3.83 -13.72
C TYR A 109 21.89 -3.18 -12.60
N HIS A 110 20.57 -3.28 -12.67
CA HIS A 110 19.65 -2.78 -11.66
C HIS A 110 19.21 -3.95 -10.76
N ILE A 111 19.51 -3.84 -9.47
CA ILE A 111 19.26 -4.88 -8.45
C ILE A 111 18.69 -4.26 -7.17
N GLY A 112 18.06 -5.07 -6.33
CA GLY A 112 17.53 -4.68 -5.03
C GLY A 112 16.01 -4.63 -4.97
N ALA A 113 15.47 -4.76 -3.77
CA ALA A 113 14.04 -4.69 -3.50
C ALA A 113 13.49 -3.25 -3.51
N SER A 114 14.33 -2.25 -3.80
CA SER A 114 13.95 -0.84 -3.67
C SER A 114 12.86 -0.41 -4.65
N GLY A 115 12.82 -0.95 -5.87
CA GLY A 115 11.70 -0.74 -6.80
C GLY A 115 10.37 -1.25 -6.23
N LEU A 116 10.41 -2.42 -5.59
CA LEU A 116 9.24 -2.98 -4.92
C LEU A 116 8.80 -2.12 -3.74
N THR A 117 9.74 -1.68 -2.87
CA THR A 117 9.40 -0.85 -1.70
C THR A 117 8.84 0.51 -2.09
N HIS A 118 9.38 1.15 -3.14
CA HIS A 118 8.81 2.39 -3.69
C HIS A 118 7.39 2.15 -4.24
N GLY A 119 7.19 1.05 -4.97
CA GLY A 119 5.87 0.69 -5.46
C GLY A 119 4.86 0.47 -4.34
N LEU A 120 5.25 -0.24 -3.29
CA LEU A 120 4.40 -0.45 -2.09
C LEU A 120 4.09 0.86 -1.39
N PHE A 121 5.09 1.73 -1.20
CA PHE A 121 4.89 3.04 -0.59
C PHE A 121 3.88 3.89 -1.38
N PHE A 122 4.08 4.05 -2.69
CA PHE A 122 3.18 4.84 -3.52
C PHE A 122 1.78 4.21 -3.64
N TYR A 123 1.68 2.88 -3.64
CA TYR A 123 0.39 2.20 -3.56
C TYR A 123 -0.36 2.55 -2.28
N LEU A 124 0.27 2.36 -1.11
CA LEU A 124 -0.34 2.63 0.19
C LEU A 124 -0.72 4.10 0.35
N PHE A 125 0.15 4.99 -0.11
CA PHE A 125 -0.07 6.43 -0.05
C PHE A 125 -1.28 6.86 -0.90
N ILE A 126 -1.32 6.48 -2.18
CA ILE A 126 -2.37 6.89 -3.10
C ILE A 126 -3.68 6.15 -2.80
N ALA A 127 -3.64 4.86 -2.49
CA ALA A 127 -4.82 4.11 -2.09
C ALA A 127 -5.47 4.67 -0.83
N GLY A 128 -4.67 5.13 0.14
CA GLY A 128 -5.18 5.81 1.33
C GLY A 128 -5.90 7.12 1.02
N ILE A 129 -5.36 7.92 0.09
CA ILE A 129 -6.01 9.17 -0.38
C ILE A 129 -7.33 8.88 -1.11
N ILE A 130 -7.37 7.83 -1.94
CA ILE A 130 -8.55 7.46 -2.72
C ILE A 130 -9.65 6.89 -1.82
N ARG A 131 -9.30 5.96 -0.94
CA ARG A 131 -10.26 5.20 -0.13
C ARG A 131 -10.84 5.98 1.04
N ARG A 132 -10.01 6.73 1.73
CA ARG A 132 -10.37 7.57 2.89
C ARG A 132 -11.02 6.81 4.06
N ASP A 133 -10.97 5.49 4.07
CA ASP A 133 -11.41 4.70 5.23
C ASP A 133 -10.37 4.73 6.36
N PRO A 134 -10.76 4.52 7.63
CA PRO A 134 -9.84 4.62 8.77
C PRO A 134 -8.61 3.74 8.67
N ARG A 135 -8.75 2.52 8.13
CA ARG A 135 -7.62 1.59 7.95
C ARG A 135 -6.64 2.12 6.91
N SER A 136 -7.13 2.46 5.72
CA SER A 136 -6.29 2.93 4.61
C SER A 136 -5.63 4.26 4.95
N SER A 137 -6.32 5.16 5.67
CA SER A 137 -5.78 6.43 6.15
C SER A 137 -4.66 6.22 7.19
N ALA A 138 -4.84 5.29 8.13
CA ALA A 138 -3.79 4.96 9.10
C ALA A 138 -2.55 4.39 8.42
N LEU A 139 -2.72 3.46 7.45
CA LEU A 139 -1.61 2.88 6.69
C LEU A 139 -0.88 3.93 5.85
N LEU A 140 -1.61 4.85 5.21
CA LEU A 140 -1.03 5.99 4.51
C LEU A 140 -0.16 6.83 5.46
N MET A 141 -0.70 7.22 6.63
CA MET A 141 0.01 8.06 7.59
C MET A 141 1.28 7.38 8.09
N ILE A 142 1.21 6.10 8.46
CA ILE A 142 2.40 5.33 8.88
C ILE A 142 3.43 5.28 7.75
N ALA A 143 3.02 4.95 6.52
CA ALA A 143 3.92 4.90 5.37
C ALA A 143 4.57 6.26 5.12
N PHE A 144 3.79 7.34 5.14
CA PHE A 144 4.28 8.70 4.90
C PHE A 144 5.28 9.17 5.96
N PHE A 145 4.97 9.01 7.25
CA PHE A 145 5.87 9.44 8.32
C PHE A 145 7.16 8.62 8.39
N MET A 146 7.10 7.32 8.07
CA MET A 146 8.27 6.45 8.08
C MET A 146 9.13 6.58 6.82
N TYR A 147 8.51 6.77 5.66
CA TYR A 147 9.17 6.64 4.35
C TYR A 147 8.87 7.78 3.38
N GLY A 148 8.37 8.93 3.83
CA GLY A 148 8.06 10.06 2.96
C GLY A 148 9.26 10.59 2.15
N THR A 149 10.48 10.34 2.60
CA THR A 149 11.71 10.64 1.85
C THR A 149 11.80 9.88 0.51
N MET A 150 11.05 8.79 0.34
CA MET A 150 10.99 8.04 -0.93
C MET A 150 10.46 8.88 -2.10
N PHE A 151 9.72 9.98 -1.84
CA PHE A 151 9.34 10.94 -2.87
C PHE A 151 10.53 11.59 -3.57
N TRP A 152 11.62 11.79 -2.85
CA TRP A 152 12.81 12.44 -3.41
C TRP A 152 13.74 11.46 -4.12
N THR A 153 13.73 10.20 -3.70
CA THR A 153 14.65 9.20 -4.25
C THR A 153 14.20 8.62 -5.60
N ILE A 154 13.00 9.01 -6.11
CA ILE A 154 12.61 8.73 -7.51
C ILE A 154 13.33 9.63 -8.52
N PHE A 155 14.02 10.67 -8.08
CA PHE A 155 14.83 11.54 -8.90
C PHE A 155 16.31 11.11 -8.86
N PRO A 156 17.11 11.50 -9.86
CA PRO A 156 18.54 11.21 -9.88
C PRO A 156 19.24 11.74 -8.61
N GLN A 157 19.97 10.85 -7.95
CA GLN A 157 20.73 11.14 -6.73
C GLN A 157 22.21 10.85 -6.97
N ALA A 158 22.69 9.70 -6.51
CA ALA A 158 24.03 9.21 -6.69
C ALA A 158 24.11 8.19 -7.85
N PRO A 159 25.27 8.07 -8.54
CA PRO A 159 25.43 7.18 -9.69
C PRO A 159 25.21 5.68 -9.39
N ASP A 160 25.46 5.27 -8.15
CA ASP A 160 25.30 3.90 -7.65
C ASP A 160 23.87 3.57 -7.25
N ILE A 161 22.97 4.56 -7.19
CA ILE A 161 21.54 4.37 -6.88
C ILE A 161 20.75 4.28 -8.19
N SER A 162 19.94 3.24 -8.31
CA SER A 162 19.01 3.09 -9.43
C SER A 162 17.73 3.89 -9.15
N PHE A 163 17.76 5.20 -9.38
CA PHE A 163 16.58 6.03 -9.29
C PHE A 163 15.48 5.60 -10.28
N GLU A 164 15.88 5.01 -11.41
CA GLU A 164 14.95 4.48 -12.42
C GLU A 164 14.09 3.35 -11.83
N TYR A 165 14.71 2.45 -11.04
CA TYR A 165 13.96 1.38 -10.39
C TYR A 165 12.97 1.94 -9.36
N HIS A 166 13.38 3.00 -8.62
CA HIS A 166 12.49 3.72 -7.71
C HIS A 166 11.32 4.37 -8.45
N LEU A 167 11.60 5.07 -9.56
CA LEU A 167 10.60 5.76 -10.37
C LEU A 167 9.57 4.76 -10.95
N PHE A 168 10.04 3.70 -11.61
CA PHE A 168 9.13 2.73 -12.20
C PHE A 168 8.37 1.92 -11.14
N GLY A 169 8.98 1.70 -9.96
CA GLY A 169 8.28 1.19 -8.79
C GLY A 169 7.14 2.11 -8.37
N ALA A 170 7.43 3.39 -8.18
CA ALA A 170 6.45 4.41 -7.81
C ALA A 170 5.29 4.51 -8.80
N LEU A 171 5.58 4.57 -10.10
CA LEU A 171 4.56 4.61 -11.16
C LEU A 171 3.68 3.36 -11.17
N SER A 172 4.30 2.18 -10.99
CA SER A 172 3.56 0.91 -10.91
C SER A 172 2.64 0.86 -9.69
N GLY A 173 3.13 1.30 -8.52
CA GLY A 173 2.34 1.37 -7.31
C GLY A 173 1.18 2.36 -7.42
N ALA A 174 1.42 3.54 -7.98
CA ALA A 174 0.39 4.56 -8.24
C ALA A 174 -0.69 4.02 -9.19
N GLY A 175 -0.30 3.39 -10.29
CA GLY A 175 -1.22 2.77 -11.25
C GLY A 175 -2.06 1.66 -10.61
N CYS A 176 -1.44 0.80 -9.78
CA CYS A 176 -2.15 -0.21 -9.01
C CYS A 176 -3.15 0.39 -8.03
N ALA A 177 -2.81 1.49 -7.35
CA ALA A 177 -3.72 2.16 -6.41
C ALA A 177 -4.97 2.68 -7.13
N ILE A 178 -4.80 3.34 -8.26
CA ILE A 178 -5.93 3.84 -9.07
C ILE A 178 -6.80 2.68 -9.55
N ARG A 179 -6.20 1.55 -9.97
CA ARG A 179 -6.92 0.41 -10.57
C ARG A 179 -7.59 -0.50 -9.54
N CYS A 180 -6.94 -0.73 -8.38
CA CYS A 180 -7.27 -1.84 -7.48
C CYS A 180 -7.70 -1.41 -6.08
N SER A 181 -7.62 -0.12 -5.69
CA SER A 181 -7.93 0.31 -4.32
C SER A 181 -9.34 -0.06 -3.86
N HIS A 182 -10.29 -0.10 -4.78
CA HIS A 182 -11.69 -0.45 -4.49
C HIS A 182 -11.98 -1.96 -4.44
N TRP A 183 -10.99 -2.83 -4.75
CA TRP A 183 -11.21 -4.28 -4.72
C TRP A 183 -11.33 -4.84 -3.31
N ASP A 184 -10.74 -4.14 -2.34
CA ASP A 184 -10.76 -4.55 -0.95
C ASP A 184 -11.99 -4.00 -0.22
N PRO A 185 -12.62 -4.82 0.65
CA PRO A 185 -13.78 -4.36 1.40
C PRO A 185 -13.40 -3.25 2.37
N LEU A 186 -14.31 -2.32 2.58
CA LEU A 186 -14.18 -1.35 3.66
C LEU A 186 -14.16 -2.06 5.02
N PRO A 187 -13.44 -1.51 6.01
CA PRO A 187 -13.53 -2.01 7.37
C PRO A 187 -14.98 -1.96 7.86
N VAL A 188 -15.40 -3.02 8.56
CA VAL A 188 -16.69 -3.00 9.23
C VAL A 188 -16.61 -1.99 10.37
N GLU A 189 -17.52 -1.03 10.36
CA GLU A 189 -17.63 -0.04 11.42
C GLU A 189 -18.04 -0.75 12.74
N LYS A 190 -17.21 -0.59 13.76
CA LYS A 190 -17.52 -1.15 15.08
C LYS A 190 -18.49 -0.20 15.75
N LYS A 191 -19.75 -0.61 15.89
CA LYS A 191 -20.69 0.05 16.76
C LYS A 191 -20.44 -0.42 18.20
N TYR A 192 -20.24 0.51 19.09
CA TYR A 192 -20.06 0.24 20.51
C TYR A 192 -21.43 0.17 21.21
N SER A 193 -21.54 -0.58 22.31
CA SER A 193 -22.81 -0.76 23.02
C SER A 193 -23.44 0.56 23.45
N TRP A 194 -22.61 1.53 23.87
CA TRP A 194 -23.11 2.85 24.26
C TRP A 194 -23.69 3.67 23.10
N GLU A 195 -23.22 3.48 21.86
CA GLU A 195 -23.78 4.14 20.67
C GLU A 195 -25.16 3.56 20.32
N ILE A 196 -25.36 2.25 20.59
CA ILE A 196 -26.62 1.57 20.39
C ILE A 196 -27.63 2.00 21.48
N GLU A 197 -27.21 2.00 22.75
CA GLU A 197 -28.01 2.44 23.88
C GLU A 197 -28.42 3.92 23.77
N THR A 198 -27.52 4.80 23.29
CA THR A 198 -27.85 6.21 23.07
C THR A 198 -28.88 6.36 21.94
N ALA A 199 -28.73 5.63 20.84
CA ALA A 199 -29.68 5.68 19.73
C ALA A 199 -31.07 5.10 20.10
N GLU A 200 -31.12 4.07 20.95
CA GLU A 200 -32.37 3.52 21.49
C GLU A 200 -33.03 4.49 22.46
N ASN A 201 -32.25 5.10 23.39
CA ASN A 201 -32.76 6.07 24.36
C ASN A 201 -33.24 7.37 23.67
N GLU A 202 -32.55 7.84 22.61
CA GLU A 202 -32.99 9.02 21.82
C GLU A 202 -34.33 8.77 21.09
N LEU A 203 -34.69 7.52 20.83
CA LEU A 203 -35.96 7.16 20.21
C LEU A 203 -37.11 7.05 21.24
N ASP A 204 -36.78 6.78 22.50
CA ASP A 204 -37.77 6.54 23.56
C ASP A 204 -37.90 7.70 24.54
N GLU A 205 -36.96 8.66 24.60
CA GLU A 205 -37.08 9.85 25.43
C GLU A 205 -37.92 10.92 24.74
N GLU A 206 -39.17 11.08 25.15
CA GLU A 206 -39.89 12.34 24.96
C GLU A 206 -39.13 13.44 25.70
N ASP A 207 -38.73 14.48 24.97
CA ASP A 207 -38.06 15.65 25.61
C ASP A 207 -39.01 16.23 26.68
N PRO A 208 -38.64 16.15 27.95
CA PRO A 208 -39.55 16.53 29.07
C PRO A 208 -39.83 18.05 29.09
N VAL A 209 -39.08 18.85 28.29
CA VAL A 209 -39.18 20.32 28.25
C VAL A 209 -40.00 20.76 27.02
N ILE A 210 -39.77 20.18 25.87
CA ILE A 210 -40.35 20.60 24.59
C ILE A 210 -41.36 19.55 24.10
N GLY A 211 -41.28 18.31 24.58
CA GLY A 211 -42.07 17.18 24.06
C GLY A 211 -41.79 16.96 22.57
N ASP A 212 -42.70 16.29 21.89
CA ASP A 212 -42.61 16.02 20.46
C ASP A 212 -43.16 17.16 19.57
N GLN A 213 -43.35 18.37 20.11
CA GLN A 213 -43.89 19.53 19.34
C GLN A 213 -43.11 19.90 18.12
N TRP A 214 -41.77 19.70 18.15
CA TRP A 214 -40.90 19.95 16.99
C TRP A 214 -41.11 18.93 15.86
N LYS A 215 -41.54 17.71 16.15
CA LYS A 215 -41.85 16.66 15.16
C LYS A 215 -43.14 16.99 14.40
N THR A 216 -44.13 17.58 15.08
CA THR A 216 -45.37 18.00 14.40
C THR A 216 -45.17 19.25 13.53
N ALA A 217 -44.32 20.17 13.94
CA ALA A 217 -44.02 21.38 13.12
C ALA A 217 -43.35 21.08 11.79
N VAL A 218 -42.57 20.01 11.69
CA VAL A 218 -41.93 19.58 10.40
C VAL A 218 -42.98 19.04 9.41
N ASN A 219 -44.04 18.44 9.90
CA ASN A 219 -45.14 17.89 9.06
C ASN A 219 -46.13 18.95 8.55
N GLU A 220 -46.17 20.13 9.18
CA GLU A 220 -47.06 21.23 8.81
C GLU A 220 -46.50 22.17 7.74
N HIS A 221 -45.19 22.07 7.45
CA HIS A 221 -44.50 22.83 6.40
C HIS A 221 -44.02 21.93 5.26
N PRO A 222 -44.85 21.62 4.24
CA PRO A 222 -44.49 20.76 3.10
C PRO A 222 -43.31 21.31 2.25
N GLU A 223 -42.92 22.55 2.45
CA GLU A 223 -41.78 23.17 1.75
C GLU A 223 -40.42 22.62 2.19
N PHE A 224 -40.30 22.02 3.40
CA PHE A 224 -39.04 21.44 3.87
C PHE A 224 -38.75 20.04 3.31
N GLU A 225 -39.74 19.28 2.88
CA GLU A 225 -39.53 17.96 2.26
C GLU A 225 -38.88 18.05 0.86
N THR A 226 -39.08 19.13 0.14
CA THR A 226 -38.46 19.34 -1.17
C THR A 226 -36.96 19.64 -1.10
N ALA A 227 -36.47 20.24 -0.02
CA ALA A 227 -35.05 20.54 0.16
C ALA A 227 -34.23 19.29 0.57
N ALA A 228 -34.78 18.41 1.40
CA ALA A 228 -34.12 17.17 1.84
C ALA A 228 -34.05 16.11 0.71
N GLY A 229 -35.00 16.10 -0.21
CA GLY A 229 -35.03 15.20 -1.37
C GLY A 229 -33.97 15.51 -2.46
N GLN A 230 -33.51 16.74 -2.54
CA GLN A 230 -32.49 17.13 -3.53
C GLN A 230 -31.06 16.79 -3.13
N TYR A 231 -30.77 16.61 -1.84
CA TYR A 231 -29.43 16.25 -1.38
C TYR A 231 -29.10 14.74 -1.45
N LYS A 232 -30.08 13.88 -1.76
CA LYS A 232 -29.85 12.42 -1.90
C LYS A 232 -29.40 11.95 -3.29
N LYS A 233 -29.20 12.86 -4.25
CA LYS A 233 -28.83 12.51 -5.65
C LYS A 233 -27.45 12.96 -6.10
N VAL A 234 -26.58 13.42 -5.21
CA VAL A 234 -25.22 13.82 -5.58
C VAL A 234 -24.23 13.20 -4.59
N PHE A 235 -24.10 11.88 -4.66
CA PHE A 235 -22.85 11.16 -4.29
C PHE A 235 -22.93 9.74 -4.88
#